data_d7d3f1a61d9965cd54432be1c57429f1
#
_entry.id   d7d3f1a61d9965cd54432be1c57429f1
#
_cell.length_a   1.000
_cell.length_b   1.000
_cell.length_c   1.000
_cell.angle_alpha   90.00
_cell.angle_beta   90.00
_cell.angle_gamma   90.00
#
_symmetry.space_group_name_H-M   'P 1'
#
loop_
_entity.id
_entity.type
_entity.pdbx_description
1 polymer ?
#
loop_
_entity_poly.entity_id
_entity_poly.type
_entity_poly.pdbx_seq_one_letter_code
_entity_poly.pdbx_strand_id
1 'polypeptide(L)'
;MPEDEGSARALVGNVFRGTAYLERMNEVLESALQFEDPEFLCLLAAPDEDALPVGLVLFGTILGAKLATKVHAVVSPDPIVQLALVDAVRETCERSGERLVISELPNDPPFDVSAIALAARGFREEGRVEDLVRDGVALRLLVWRPGTEDTTQ
;
A
#
# COMPACT_ATOMS: atom_id res chain seq x y z
N MET A 1 10.64 8.89 -14.60
CA MET A 1 11.77 9.85 -14.47
C MET A 1 12.82 9.23 -13.54
N PRO A 2 14.10 9.22 -13.91
CA PRO A 2 15.16 8.63 -13.07
C PRO A 2 15.25 9.21 -11.67
N GLU A 3 14.95 10.49 -11.53
CA GLU A 3 14.93 11.19 -10.22
C GLU A 3 13.83 10.67 -9.32
N ASP A 4 12.68 10.33 -9.90
CA ASP A 4 11.55 9.76 -9.16
C ASP A 4 11.86 8.33 -8.68
N GLU A 5 12.58 7.55 -9.48
CA GLU A 5 13.04 6.21 -9.08
C GLU A 5 14.00 6.29 -7.90
N GLY A 6 14.95 7.20 -7.94
CA GLY A 6 15.87 7.43 -6.81
C GLY A 6 15.14 7.84 -5.54
N SER A 7 14.15 8.72 -5.67
CA SER A 7 13.32 9.16 -4.55
C SER A 7 12.44 8.02 -4.01
N ALA A 8 11.89 7.18 -4.88
CA ALA A 8 11.11 6.01 -4.48
C ALA A 8 11.96 5.03 -3.66
N ARG A 9 13.17 4.74 -4.11
CA ARG A 9 14.10 3.89 -3.37
C ARG A 9 14.47 4.48 -2.02
N ALA A 10 14.69 5.78 -1.96
CA ALA A 10 15.00 6.48 -0.72
C ALA A 10 13.83 6.43 0.27
N LEU A 11 12.59 6.58 -0.19
CA LEU A 11 11.40 6.48 0.64
C LEU A 11 11.28 5.09 1.29
N VAL A 12 11.40 4.03 0.50
CA VAL A 12 11.37 2.66 1.00
C VAL A 12 12.51 2.44 2.00
N GLY A 13 13.71 2.87 1.65
CA GLY A 13 14.87 2.74 2.54
C GLY A 13 14.68 3.48 3.86
N ASN A 14 14.13 4.68 3.84
CA ASN A 14 13.93 5.48 5.06
C ASN A 14 12.85 4.90 5.97
N VAL A 15 11.74 4.43 5.41
CA VAL A 15 10.62 3.90 6.20
C VAL A 15 10.94 2.52 6.79
N PHE A 16 11.60 1.65 6.02
CA PHE A 16 11.85 0.26 6.42
C PHE A 16 13.27 -0.03 6.89
N ARG A 17 14.14 0.99 7.00
CA ARG A 17 15.52 0.82 7.48
C ARG A 17 15.54 0.17 8.86
N GLY A 18 16.39 -0.84 8.99
CA GLY A 18 16.54 -1.58 10.25
C GLY A 18 15.39 -2.54 10.56
N THR A 19 14.48 -2.73 9.64
CA THR A 19 13.37 -3.69 9.80
C THR A 19 13.60 -4.95 8.97
N ALA A 20 12.90 -6.03 9.34
CA ALA A 20 12.91 -7.28 8.57
C ALA A 20 12.22 -7.17 7.21
N TYR A 21 11.55 -6.06 6.94
CA TYR A 21 10.75 -5.87 5.72
C TYR A 21 11.48 -5.18 4.59
N LEU A 22 12.63 -4.58 4.84
CA LEU A 22 13.35 -3.75 3.85
C LEU A 22 13.65 -4.50 2.55
N GLU A 23 14.17 -5.72 2.67
CA GLU A 23 14.52 -6.52 1.49
C GLU A 23 13.31 -6.81 0.62
N ARG A 24 12.20 -7.25 1.24
CA ARG A 24 10.97 -7.55 0.50
C ARG A 24 10.33 -6.30 -0.11
N MET A 25 10.35 -5.18 0.60
CA MET A 25 9.82 -3.92 0.08
C MET A 25 10.64 -3.42 -1.11
N ASN A 26 11.96 -3.58 -1.08
CA ASN A 26 12.81 -3.26 -2.22
C ASN A 26 12.52 -4.17 -3.42
N GLU A 27 12.30 -5.46 -3.22
CA GLU A 27 11.93 -6.39 -4.30
C GLU A 27 10.61 -5.97 -4.96
N VAL A 28 9.59 -5.65 -4.16
CA VAL A 28 8.29 -5.21 -4.67
C VAL A 28 8.43 -3.89 -5.43
N LEU A 29 9.19 -2.94 -4.90
CA LEU A 29 9.45 -1.67 -5.57
C LEU A 29 10.15 -1.88 -6.92
N GLU A 30 11.21 -2.67 -6.96
CA GLU A 30 11.94 -2.94 -8.21
C GLU A 30 11.02 -3.58 -9.26
N SER A 31 10.15 -4.51 -8.87
CA SER A 31 9.16 -5.09 -9.77
C SER A 31 8.20 -4.02 -10.33
N ALA A 32 7.76 -3.10 -9.49
CA ALA A 32 6.88 -2.01 -9.89
C ALA A 32 7.58 -1.01 -10.83
N LEU A 33 8.86 -0.74 -10.61
CA LEU A 33 9.63 0.20 -11.44
C LEU A 33 9.91 -0.35 -12.85
N GLN A 34 9.85 -1.65 -13.04
CA GLN A 34 10.02 -2.27 -14.36
C GLN A 34 8.79 -2.18 -15.26
N PHE A 35 7.62 -1.89 -14.70
CA PHE A 35 6.32 -1.74 -15.41
C PHE A 35 5.91 -2.94 -16.29
N GLU A 36 6.46 -4.12 -16.02
CA GLU A 36 6.22 -5.32 -16.81
C GLU A 36 5.11 -6.21 -16.24
N ASP A 37 4.82 -6.06 -14.95
CA ASP A 37 3.88 -6.92 -14.23
C ASP A 37 2.76 -6.10 -13.60
N PRO A 38 1.49 -6.31 -14.02
CA PRO A 38 0.35 -5.57 -13.45
C PRO A 38 0.09 -5.89 -11.97
N GLU A 39 0.70 -6.93 -11.41
CA GLU A 39 0.64 -7.20 -9.96
C GLU A 39 1.46 -6.19 -9.15
N PHE A 40 2.38 -5.46 -9.80
CA PHE A 40 3.26 -4.51 -9.14
C PHE A 40 3.24 -3.17 -9.88
N LEU A 41 2.45 -2.24 -9.36
CA LEU A 41 2.33 -0.87 -9.83
C LEU A 41 2.74 0.10 -8.73
N CYS A 42 3.13 1.30 -9.10
CA CYS A 42 3.54 2.33 -8.15
C CYS A 42 2.88 3.66 -8.50
N LEU A 43 2.25 4.28 -7.51
CA LEU A 43 1.84 5.69 -7.58
C LEU A 43 2.71 6.50 -6.61
N LEU A 44 3.15 7.65 -7.08
CA LEU A 44 3.95 8.59 -6.30
C LEU A 44 3.10 9.78 -5.87
N ALA A 45 3.33 10.25 -4.66
CA ALA A 45 2.74 11.48 -4.14
C ALA A 45 3.82 12.55 -4.04
N ALA A 46 3.58 13.71 -4.63
CA ALA A 46 4.45 14.87 -4.54
C ALA A 46 3.62 16.11 -4.21
N PRO A 47 4.19 17.12 -3.47
CA PRO A 47 3.47 18.34 -3.13
C PRO A 47 3.06 19.16 -4.35
N ASP A 48 3.87 19.11 -5.41
CA ASP A 48 3.58 19.75 -6.70
C ASP A 48 4.34 19.02 -7.83
N GLU A 49 4.09 19.42 -9.09
CA GLU A 49 4.66 18.74 -10.26
C GLU A 49 6.20 18.79 -10.32
N ASP A 50 6.80 19.80 -9.74
CA ASP A 50 8.26 20.00 -9.76
C ASP A 50 8.96 19.48 -8.50
N ALA A 51 8.19 19.03 -7.50
CA ALA A 51 8.74 18.52 -6.24
C ALA A 51 9.08 17.05 -6.30
N LEU A 52 10.08 16.64 -5.50
CA LEU A 52 10.38 15.22 -5.32
C LEU A 52 9.24 14.51 -4.59
N PRO A 53 8.99 13.24 -4.91
CA PRO A 53 8.00 12.45 -4.20
C PRO A 53 8.24 12.39 -2.69
N VAL A 54 7.16 12.51 -1.92
CA VAL A 54 7.16 12.42 -0.45
C VAL A 54 6.49 11.16 0.05
N GLY A 55 5.96 10.36 -0.85
CA GLY A 55 5.34 9.07 -0.54
C GLY A 55 5.08 8.28 -1.80
N LEU A 56 4.81 6.98 -1.61
CA LEU A 56 4.40 6.08 -2.69
C LEU A 56 3.45 5.01 -2.18
N VAL A 57 2.68 4.44 -3.07
CA VAL A 57 1.90 3.25 -2.81
C VAL A 57 2.22 2.20 -3.86
N LEU A 58 2.47 0.99 -3.39
CA LEU A 58 2.70 -0.19 -4.22
C LEU A 58 1.43 -1.04 -4.21
N PHE A 59 0.89 -1.32 -5.39
CA PHE A 59 -0.37 -2.05 -5.52
C PHE A 59 -0.41 -2.76 -6.87
N GLY A 60 -1.43 -3.55 -7.09
CA GLY A 60 -1.62 -4.21 -8.38
C GLY A 60 -2.69 -5.28 -8.34
N THR A 61 -2.82 -5.98 -9.46
CA THR A 61 -3.78 -7.08 -9.59
C THR A 61 -3.37 -8.27 -8.75
N ILE A 62 -4.34 -9.14 -8.47
CA ILE A 62 -4.12 -10.40 -7.75
C ILE A 62 -4.15 -11.54 -8.76
N LEU A 63 -3.12 -12.36 -8.79
CA LEU A 63 -3.04 -13.50 -9.69
C LEU A 63 -4.26 -14.42 -9.51
N GLY A 64 -4.95 -14.69 -10.60
CA GLY A 64 -6.12 -15.56 -10.62
C GLY A 64 -7.41 -14.94 -10.12
N ALA A 65 -7.38 -13.69 -9.62
CA ALA A 65 -8.58 -12.98 -9.21
C ALA A 65 -8.99 -11.96 -10.27
N LYS A 66 -10.30 -11.84 -10.47
CA LYS A 66 -10.87 -10.82 -11.34
C LYS A 66 -11.44 -9.68 -10.52
N LEU A 67 -11.20 -8.45 -10.96
CA LEU A 67 -11.74 -7.24 -10.33
C LEU A 67 -11.35 -7.13 -8.84
N ALA A 68 -10.13 -7.52 -8.52
CA ALA A 68 -9.55 -7.40 -7.19
C ALA A 68 -8.15 -6.81 -7.27
N THR A 69 -7.84 -5.89 -6.38
CA THR A 69 -6.56 -5.21 -6.27
C THR A 69 -5.95 -5.47 -4.90
N LYS A 70 -4.64 -5.65 -4.87
CA LYS A 70 -3.87 -5.77 -3.62
C LYS A 70 -3.01 -4.52 -3.44
N VAL A 71 -3.08 -3.92 -2.25
CA VAL A 71 -2.14 -2.89 -1.80
C VAL A 71 -1.00 -3.59 -1.09
N HIS A 72 0.19 -3.53 -1.66
CA HIS A 72 1.39 -4.16 -1.09
C HIS A 72 1.98 -3.32 0.05
N ALA A 73 2.05 -2.01 -0.14
CA ALA A 73 2.56 -1.09 0.88
C ALA A 73 2.16 0.34 0.59
N VAL A 74 1.91 1.11 1.64
CA VAL A 74 1.77 2.57 1.60
C VAL A 74 2.99 3.13 2.33
N VAL A 75 3.82 3.88 1.62
CA VAL A 75 5.14 4.27 2.10
C VAL A 75 5.27 5.78 2.15
N SER A 76 5.25 6.33 3.33
CA SER A 76 5.58 7.74 3.62
C SER A 76 5.80 7.90 5.12
N PRO A 77 6.73 8.77 5.55
CA PRO A 77 6.84 9.13 6.95
C PRO A 77 5.69 10.05 7.42
N ASP A 78 4.92 10.62 6.50
CA ASP A 78 3.83 11.55 6.79
C ASP A 78 2.46 10.84 6.72
N PRO A 79 1.71 10.76 7.85
CA PRO A 79 0.39 10.13 7.87
C PRO A 79 -0.63 10.77 6.89
N ILE A 80 -0.54 12.08 6.67
CA ILE A 80 -1.43 12.80 5.74
C ILE A 80 -1.16 12.36 4.30
N VAL A 81 0.10 12.18 3.94
CA VAL A 81 0.50 11.66 2.63
C VAL A 81 -0.01 10.22 2.45
N GLN A 82 0.06 9.39 3.49
CA GLN A 82 -0.48 8.03 3.42
C GLN A 82 -1.99 8.02 3.16
N LEU A 83 -2.76 8.91 3.80
CA LEU A 83 -4.19 9.05 3.53
C LEU A 83 -4.46 9.43 2.07
N ALA A 84 -3.71 10.39 1.53
CA ALA A 84 -3.84 10.79 0.13
C ALA A 84 -3.50 9.66 -0.85
N LEU A 85 -2.51 8.85 -0.54
CA LEU A 85 -2.15 7.68 -1.35
C LEU A 85 -3.24 6.61 -1.33
N VAL A 86 -3.84 6.34 -0.18
CA VAL A 86 -4.97 5.42 -0.07
C VAL A 86 -6.18 5.96 -0.86
N ASP A 87 -6.46 7.26 -0.80
CA ASP A 87 -7.51 7.89 -1.59
C ASP A 87 -7.27 7.70 -3.10
N ALA A 88 -6.03 7.86 -3.56
CA ALA A 88 -5.67 7.66 -4.97
C ALA A 88 -5.90 6.22 -5.44
N VAL A 89 -5.57 5.23 -4.62
CA VAL A 89 -5.84 3.83 -4.92
C VAL A 89 -7.35 3.58 -4.98
N ARG A 90 -8.11 4.10 -4.03
CA ARG A 90 -9.57 3.97 -4.01
C ARG A 90 -10.20 4.55 -5.27
N GLU A 91 -9.82 5.75 -5.68
CA GLU A 91 -10.31 6.37 -6.91
C GLU A 91 -9.97 5.54 -8.15
N THR A 92 -8.75 5.05 -8.24
CA THR A 92 -8.30 4.19 -9.34
C THR A 92 -9.14 2.92 -9.41
N CYS A 93 -9.38 2.27 -8.27
CA CYS A 93 -10.15 1.04 -8.21
C CYS A 93 -11.64 1.26 -8.51
N GLU A 94 -12.22 2.37 -8.06
CA GLU A 94 -13.61 2.72 -8.41
C GLU A 94 -13.77 2.94 -9.92
N ARG A 95 -12.84 3.66 -10.55
CA ARG A 95 -12.87 3.89 -12.00
C ARG A 95 -12.69 2.62 -12.81
N SER A 96 -11.90 1.68 -12.30
CA SER A 96 -11.65 0.39 -12.97
C SER A 96 -12.73 -0.64 -12.68
N GLY A 97 -13.73 -0.34 -11.84
CA GLY A 97 -14.81 -1.26 -11.52
C GLY A 97 -14.37 -2.44 -10.64
N GLU A 98 -13.32 -2.27 -9.84
CA GLU A 98 -12.86 -3.30 -8.92
C GLU A 98 -13.94 -3.66 -7.90
N ARG A 99 -14.05 -4.95 -7.55
CA ARG A 99 -15.02 -5.43 -6.55
C ARG A 99 -14.50 -5.31 -5.14
N LEU A 100 -13.19 -5.49 -4.96
CA LEU A 100 -12.57 -5.38 -3.65
C LEU A 100 -11.09 -5.01 -3.77
N VAL A 101 -10.60 -4.41 -2.71
CA VAL A 101 -9.20 -4.08 -2.53
C VAL A 101 -8.74 -4.70 -1.21
N ILE A 102 -7.66 -5.43 -1.24
CA ILE A 102 -7.10 -6.06 -0.03
C ILE A 102 -5.72 -5.50 0.31
N SER A 103 -5.37 -5.57 1.57
CA SER A 103 -4.01 -5.33 2.04
C SER A 103 -3.67 -6.36 3.12
N GLU A 104 -2.60 -7.10 2.91
CA GLU A 104 -2.05 -8.00 3.92
C GLU A 104 -1.01 -7.21 4.70
N LEU A 105 -1.28 -6.94 5.97
CA LEU A 105 -0.49 -6.00 6.76
C LEU A 105 -0.01 -6.66 8.05
N PRO A 106 1.32 -6.76 8.24
CA PRO A 106 1.85 -7.21 9.51
C PRO A 106 1.39 -6.30 10.67
N ASN A 107 1.01 -6.90 11.78
CA ASN A 107 0.68 -6.18 13.00
C ASN A 107 1.97 -5.83 13.75
N ASP A 108 2.74 -4.93 13.18
CA ASP A 108 4.08 -4.56 13.61
C ASP A 108 4.28 -3.04 13.42
N PRO A 109 5.05 -2.36 14.30
CA PRO A 109 5.19 -0.91 14.29
C PRO A 109 5.46 -0.24 12.94
N PRO A 110 6.30 -0.79 12.02
CA PRO A 110 6.52 -0.15 10.72
C PRO A 110 5.25 0.04 9.88
N PHE A 111 4.17 -0.69 10.18
CA PHE A 111 2.90 -0.65 9.46
C PHE A 111 1.76 0.04 10.22
N ASP A 112 2.02 0.58 11.41
CA ASP A 112 0.96 1.15 12.25
C ASP A 112 0.28 2.35 11.60
N VAL A 113 1.04 3.26 11.00
CA VAL A 113 0.49 4.43 10.30
C VAL A 113 -0.34 4.00 9.09
N SER A 114 0.13 3.01 8.33
CA SER A 114 -0.59 2.47 7.18
C SER A 114 -1.89 1.80 7.61
N ALA A 115 -1.89 1.06 8.72
CA ALA A 115 -3.10 0.44 9.28
C ALA A 115 -4.16 1.50 9.64
N ILE A 116 -3.74 2.60 10.25
CA ILE A 116 -4.62 3.71 10.60
C ILE A 116 -5.18 4.37 9.34
N ALA A 117 -4.35 4.64 8.33
CA ALA A 117 -4.77 5.26 7.08
C ALA A 117 -5.78 4.39 6.32
N LEU A 118 -5.53 3.09 6.23
CA LEU A 118 -6.43 2.15 5.57
C LEU A 118 -7.77 2.07 6.31
N ALA A 119 -7.74 1.93 7.64
CA ALA A 119 -8.94 1.89 8.46
C ALA A 119 -9.77 3.18 8.33
N ALA A 120 -9.10 4.34 8.31
CA ALA A 120 -9.76 5.64 8.15
C ALA A 120 -10.47 5.79 6.79
N ARG A 121 -10.08 4.97 5.81
CA ARG A 121 -10.68 4.97 4.47
C ARG A 121 -11.57 3.75 4.19
N GLY A 122 -12.07 3.10 5.24
CA GLY A 122 -13.09 2.07 5.13
C GLY A 122 -12.56 0.65 4.98
N PHE A 123 -11.27 0.44 5.02
CA PHE A 123 -10.71 -0.93 5.08
C PHE A 123 -11.02 -1.54 6.43
N ARG A 124 -11.49 -2.78 6.43
CA ARG A 124 -11.84 -3.53 7.64
C ARG A 124 -11.03 -4.81 7.73
N GLU A 125 -10.66 -5.22 8.95
CA GLU A 125 -10.00 -6.49 9.17
C GLU A 125 -11.03 -7.63 8.98
N GLU A 126 -10.79 -8.47 7.97
CA GLU A 126 -11.64 -9.64 7.68
C GLU A 126 -10.93 -10.95 7.97
N GLY A 127 -9.65 -10.92 8.29
CA GLY A 127 -8.88 -12.09 8.62
C GLY A 127 -7.61 -11.76 9.36
N ARG A 128 -7.11 -12.75 10.09
CA ARG A 128 -5.88 -12.61 10.86
C ARG A 128 -5.24 -13.98 11.04
N VAL A 129 -3.93 -14.06 10.80
CA VAL A 129 -3.15 -15.27 11.04
C VAL A 129 -2.08 -14.95 12.06
N GLU A 130 -2.25 -15.48 13.27
CA GLU A 130 -1.29 -15.29 14.35
C GLU A 130 0.05 -15.93 14.01
N ASP A 131 1.12 -15.27 14.43
CA ASP A 131 2.51 -15.76 14.29
C ASP A 131 2.96 -16.02 12.83
N LEU A 132 2.21 -15.56 11.82
CA LEU A 132 2.57 -15.83 10.42
C LEU A 132 3.87 -15.14 10.00
N VAL A 133 4.06 -13.90 10.43
CA VAL A 133 5.24 -13.11 10.07
C VAL A 133 6.44 -13.57 10.88
N ARG A 134 6.28 -13.70 12.18
CA ARG A 134 7.19 -14.29 13.15
C ARG A 134 6.44 -14.46 14.47
N ASP A 135 7.05 -15.10 15.45
CA ASP A 135 6.46 -15.26 16.78
C ASP A 135 6.02 -13.90 17.34
N GLY A 136 4.77 -13.81 17.73
CA GLY A 136 4.16 -12.59 18.28
C GLY A 136 3.74 -11.55 17.25
N VAL A 137 3.94 -11.78 15.96
CA VAL A 137 3.54 -10.85 14.89
C VAL A 137 2.59 -11.51 13.91
N ALA A 138 1.32 -11.11 13.99
CA ALA A 138 0.27 -11.59 13.11
C ALA A 138 0.31 -10.90 11.74
N LEU A 139 -0.23 -11.57 10.73
CA LEU A 139 -0.60 -10.95 9.47
C LEU A 139 -2.10 -10.67 9.51
N ARG A 140 -2.50 -9.42 9.20
CA ARG A 140 -3.89 -9.00 9.11
C ARG A 140 -4.32 -8.89 7.66
N LEU A 141 -5.52 -9.32 7.34
CA LEU A 141 -6.15 -9.09 6.04
C LEU A 141 -7.15 -7.95 6.18
N LEU A 142 -6.85 -6.83 5.57
CA LEU A 142 -7.73 -5.66 5.52
C LEU A 142 -8.41 -5.62 4.15
N VAL A 143 -9.70 -5.33 4.13
CA VAL A 143 -10.51 -5.37 2.91
C VAL A 143 -11.39 -4.13 2.82
N TRP A 144 -11.42 -3.53 1.64
CA TRP A 144 -12.38 -2.49 1.28
C TRP A 144 -13.13 -2.90 0.01
N ARG A 145 -14.45 -2.66 0.00
CA ARG A 145 -15.30 -2.94 -1.16
C ARG A 145 -15.79 -1.63 -1.75
N PRO A 146 -15.35 -1.27 -2.99
CA PRO A 146 -15.86 -0.10 -3.69
C PRO A 146 -17.40 -0.14 -3.82
N GLY A 147 -18.04 1.02 -3.70
CA GLY A 147 -19.49 1.14 -3.81
C GLY A 147 -20.27 0.78 -2.55
N THR A 148 -19.62 0.29 -1.50
CA THR A 148 -20.22 0.21 -0.17
C THR A 148 -20.13 1.60 0.46
N GLU A 149 -21.28 2.22 0.72
CA GLU A 149 -21.28 3.46 1.49
C GLU A 149 -20.69 3.18 2.88
N ASP A 150 -19.82 4.06 3.33
CA ASP A 150 -19.41 4.10 4.72
C ASP A 150 -20.63 4.45 5.57
N THR A 151 -21.45 3.46 5.83
CA THR A 151 -22.50 3.59 6.83
C THR A 151 -21.83 3.54 8.20
N THR A 152 -21.16 4.60 8.55
CA THR A 152 -20.85 4.90 9.94
C THR A 152 -22.15 5.34 10.59
N GLN A 153 -22.84 4.38 11.05
CA GLN A 153 -23.90 4.64 12.02
C GLN A 153 -23.37 4.38 13.40
#